data_42466ec6cd129291b70e4e72f1d5115c
#
_entry.id   42466ec6cd129291b70e4e72f1d5115c
#
_cell.length_a   1.000
_cell.length_b   1.000
_cell.length_c   1.000
_cell.angle_alpha   90.00
_cell.angle_beta   90.00
_cell.angle_gamma   90.00
#
_symmetry.space_group_name_H-M   'P 1'
#
loop_
_entity.id
_entity.type
_entity.pdbx_description
1 polymer ?
#
loop_
_entity_poly.entity_id
_entity_poly.type
_entity_poly.pdbx_seq_one_letter_code
_entity_poly.pdbx_strand_id
1 'polypeptide(L)'
;MTLTLAKPLPKDAEYLADVAAKIGSAEGVSPYLLLGICYAESNFGAALKPKGPSGSGDFIARPCTPDRDKRMKEAPLPGVERKVLPEGIKARKLAGPVEAWVPTTTGWGCGLLQFDYEAHFDFCKSGQWKEPAIIFRSACGLLKQSRKSLQKMLPTLDGAALDRATIASYNAGAGRVAKFIKDGKSLDDCTFHPGYVDKICNKADEFAGYSGSWMWGA
;
A
#
# COMPACT_ATOMS: atom_id res chain seq x y z
N MET A 1 24.87 2.92 -5.92
CA MET A 1 25.03 2.39 -4.54
C MET A 1 24.27 1.08 -4.51
N THR A 2 24.92 -0.04 -4.25
CA THR A 2 24.28 -1.35 -4.21
C THR A 2 23.81 -1.60 -2.78
N LEU A 3 22.53 -1.93 -2.60
CA LEU A 3 21.96 -2.26 -1.30
C LEU A 3 22.43 -3.67 -0.89
N THR A 4 23.08 -3.77 0.26
CA THR A 4 23.43 -5.09 0.84
C THR A 4 22.22 -5.59 1.63
N LEU A 5 21.68 -6.72 1.21
CA LEU A 5 20.57 -7.38 1.91
C LEU A 5 21.13 -8.58 2.70
N ALA A 6 20.71 -8.70 3.96
CA ALA A 6 21.04 -9.89 4.77
C ALA A 6 20.28 -11.14 4.28
N LYS A 7 19.10 -10.93 3.68
CA LYS A 7 18.33 -11.97 3.00
C LYS A 7 18.04 -11.57 1.56
N PRO A 8 18.37 -12.39 0.57
CA PRO A 8 18.15 -12.07 -0.84
C PRO A 8 16.65 -12.03 -1.16
N LEU A 9 16.29 -11.21 -2.15
CA LEU A 9 14.97 -11.20 -2.76
C LEU A 9 14.79 -12.43 -3.68
N PRO A 10 13.54 -12.77 -4.04
CA PRO A 10 13.29 -13.72 -5.12
C PRO A 10 14.02 -13.29 -6.40
N LYS A 11 14.54 -14.25 -7.15
CA LYS A 11 15.40 -14.02 -8.32
C LYS A 11 14.78 -13.05 -9.36
N ASP A 12 13.49 -13.14 -9.57
CA ASP A 12 12.72 -12.28 -10.48
C ASP A 12 12.44 -10.88 -9.92
N ALA A 13 12.77 -10.63 -8.64
CA ALA A 13 12.57 -9.37 -7.92
C ALA A 13 13.89 -8.72 -7.45
N GLU A 14 15.05 -9.32 -7.71
CA GLU A 14 16.36 -8.81 -7.23
C GLU A 14 16.61 -7.36 -7.63
N TYR A 15 16.21 -6.95 -8.83
CA TYR A 15 16.35 -5.59 -9.32
C TYR A 15 15.62 -4.53 -8.45
N LEU A 16 14.62 -4.94 -7.67
CA LEU A 16 13.89 -4.04 -6.78
C LEU A 16 14.77 -3.54 -5.62
N ALA A 17 15.82 -4.27 -5.25
CA ALA A 17 16.77 -3.81 -4.25
C ALA A 17 17.51 -2.55 -4.70
N ASP A 18 17.97 -2.51 -5.96
CA ASP A 18 18.64 -1.36 -6.53
C ASP A 18 17.69 -0.17 -6.71
N VAL A 19 16.44 -0.44 -7.11
CA VAL A 19 15.40 0.59 -7.20
C VAL A 19 15.11 1.18 -5.82
N ALA A 20 14.91 0.33 -4.79
CA ALA A 20 14.65 0.77 -3.43
C ALA A 20 15.84 1.58 -2.86
N ALA A 21 17.08 1.12 -3.11
CA ALA A 21 18.30 1.83 -2.69
C ALA A 21 18.37 3.22 -3.31
N LYS A 22 18.22 3.32 -4.63
CA LYS A 22 18.32 4.58 -5.36
C LYS A 22 17.23 5.57 -4.95
N ILE A 23 15.98 5.11 -4.92
CA ILE A 23 14.85 5.99 -4.62
C ILE A 23 14.81 6.32 -3.13
N GLY A 24 14.98 5.32 -2.25
CA GLY A 24 14.98 5.53 -0.81
C GLY A 24 16.04 6.54 -0.35
N SER A 25 17.28 6.38 -0.83
CA SER A 25 18.35 7.34 -0.52
C SER A 25 18.05 8.74 -1.03
N ALA A 26 17.54 8.88 -2.25
CA ALA A 26 17.19 10.18 -2.82
C ALA A 26 16.03 10.88 -2.08
N GLU A 27 15.11 10.10 -1.54
CA GLU A 27 13.90 10.60 -0.86
C GLU A 27 14.03 10.63 0.68
N GLY A 28 15.13 10.16 1.25
CA GLY A 28 15.33 10.08 2.71
C GLY A 28 14.40 9.07 3.39
N VAL A 29 14.05 7.99 2.70
CA VAL A 29 13.23 6.89 3.22
C VAL A 29 14.04 5.60 3.12
N SER A 30 14.03 4.79 4.17
CA SER A 30 14.79 3.55 4.19
C SER A 30 14.44 2.62 3.01
N PRO A 31 15.43 2.12 2.27
CA PRO A 31 15.23 1.09 1.26
C PRO A 31 14.59 -0.18 1.82
N TYR A 32 14.95 -0.56 3.04
CA TYR A 32 14.42 -1.76 3.71
C TYR A 32 12.93 -1.61 4.01
N LEU A 33 12.49 -0.42 4.44
CA LEU A 33 11.07 -0.11 4.61
C LEU A 33 10.30 -0.24 3.30
N LEU A 34 10.82 0.32 2.22
CA LEU A 34 10.20 0.24 0.89
C LEU A 34 10.06 -1.22 0.42
N LEU A 35 11.09 -2.05 0.63
CA LEU A 35 11.04 -3.47 0.32
C LEU A 35 10.06 -4.22 1.23
N GLY A 36 9.99 -3.87 2.53
CA GLY A 36 9.03 -4.43 3.48
C GLY A 36 7.58 -4.15 3.07
N ILE A 37 7.28 -2.92 2.63
CA ILE A 37 5.96 -2.56 2.10
C ILE A 37 5.69 -3.34 0.81
N CYS A 38 6.63 -3.39 -0.13
CA CYS A 38 6.48 -4.12 -1.38
C CYS A 38 6.18 -5.62 -1.16
N TYR A 39 6.86 -6.22 -0.18
CA TYR A 39 6.55 -7.59 0.25
C TYR A 39 5.14 -7.71 0.82
N ALA A 40 4.76 -6.82 1.73
CA ALA A 40 3.46 -6.88 2.41
C ALA A 40 2.29 -6.71 1.44
N GLU A 41 2.42 -5.79 0.46
CA GLU A 41 1.37 -5.43 -0.47
C GLU A 41 1.21 -6.43 -1.63
N SER A 42 2.31 -6.92 -2.20
CA SER A 42 2.25 -7.71 -3.43
C SER A 42 3.16 -8.92 -3.47
N ASN A 43 3.91 -9.21 -2.40
CA ASN A 43 5.00 -10.18 -2.43
C ASN A 43 5.92 -9.96 -3.64
N PHE A 44 6.41 -8.72 -3.79
CA PHE A 44 7.25 -8.27 -4.91
C PHE A 44 6.60 -8.48 -6.30
N GLY A 45 5.28 -8.39 -6.37
CA GLY A 45 4.52 -8.59 -7.58
C GLY A 45 4.07 -10.03 -7.84
N ALA A 46 4.56 -11.01 -7.06
CA ALA A 46 4.19 -12.41 -7.25
C ALA A 46 2.70 -12.70 -6.99
N ALA A 47 2.06 -11.89 -6.13
CA ALA A 47 0.63 -12.00 -5.81
C ALA A 47 -0.28 -11.24 -6.80
N LEU A 48 0.29 -10.52 -7.76
CA LEU A 48 -0.46 -9.68 -8.70
C LEU A 48 -0.92 -10.45 -9.95
N LYS A 49 -1.88 -9.86 -10.64
CA LYS A 49 -2.38 -10.33 -11.95
C LYS A 49 -2.27 -9.20 -12.99
N PRO A 50 -1.49 -9.37 -14.07
CA PRO A 50 -0.44 -10.40 -14.22
C PRO A 50 0.66 -10.25 -13.16
N LYS A 51 1.50 -11.26 -12.96
CA LYS A 51 2.66 -11.17 -12.06
C LYS A 51 3.61 -10.06 -12.51
N GLY A 52 4.24 -9.40 -11.55
CA GLY A 52 5.21 -8.35 -11.82
C GLY A 52 4.67 -6.92 -11.66
N PRO A 53 5.47 -5.89 -12.02
CA PRO A 53 5.15 -4.48 -11.73
C PRO A 53 3.90 -3.95 -12.45
N SER A 54 3.54 -4.55 -13.57
CA SER A 54 2.35 -4.17 -14.35
C SER A 54 1.05 -4.80 -13.86
N GLY A 55 1.12 -5.64 -12.81
CA GLY A 55 -0.04 -6.32 -12.25
C GLY A 55 -0.82 -5.47 -11.26
N SER A 56 -1.98 -5.97 -10.88
CA SER A 56 -2.87 -5.37 -9.90
C SER A 56 -3.39 -6.42 -8.91
N GLY A 57 -3.93 -5.97 -7.80
CA GLY A 57 -4.52 -6.80 -6.74
C GLY A 57 -5.85 -6.24 -6.24
N ASP A 58 -6.35 -6.79 -5.14
CA ASP A 58 -7.67 -6.47 -4.57
C ASP A 58 -8.81 -6.65 -5.59
N PHE A 59 -9.14 -7.92 -5.86
CA PHE A 59 -10.23 -8.31 -6.77
C PHE A 59 -11.60 -8.39 -6.08
N ILE A 60 -11.77 -7.75 -4.93
CA ILE A 60 -13.02 -7.77 -4.19
C ILE A 60 -14.04 -6.86 -4.88
N ALA A 61 -15.25 -7.38 -5.09
CA ALA A 61 -16.34 -6.56 -5.61
C ALA A 61 -16.62 -5.37 -4.68
N ARG A 62 -16.83 -4.18 -5.26
CA ARG A 62 -17.16 -2.96 -4.53
C ARG A 62 -18.55 -2.46 -4.94
N PRO A 63 -19.43 -2.10 -3.97
CA PRO A 63 -20.80 -1.64 -4.29
C PRO A 63 -20.76 -0.40 -5.17
N CYS A 64 -21.74 -0.25 -6.03
CA CYS A 64 -21.94 0.97 -6.79
C CYS A 64 -22.28 2.11 -5.84
N THR A 65 -21.48 3.17 -5.89
CA THR A 65 -21.72 4.44 -5.21
C THR A 65 -21.64 5.56 -6.22
N PRO A 66 -22.30 6.72 -6.00
CA PRO A 66 -22.24 7.85 -6.94
C PRO A 66 -20.81 8.24 -7.32
N ASP A 67 -19.90 8.29 -6.33
CA ASP A 67 -18.50 8.65 -6.56
C ASP A 67 -17.74 7.58 -7.37
N ARG A 68 -17.98 6.30 -7.07
CA ARG A 68 -17.36 5.19 -7.80
C ARG A 68 -17.87 5.12 -9.22
N ASP A 69 -19.17 5.26 -9.40
CA ASP A 69 -19.81 5.28 -10.73
C ASP A 69 -19.30 6.46 -11.57
N LYS A 70 -19.13 7.65 -10.96
CA LYS A 70 -18.51 8.80 -11.62
C LYS A 70 -17.09 8.48 -12.08
N ARG A 71 -16.23 7.98 -11.19
CA ARG A 71 -14.84 7.62 -11.52
C ARG A 71 -14.75 6.56 -12.60
N MET A 72 -15.59 5.53 -12.53
CA MET A 72 -15.62 4.47 -13.54
C MET A 72 -16.12 4.96 -14.91
N LYS A 73 -16.91 6.04 -14.98
CA LYS A 73 -17.28 6.72 -16.23
C LYS A 73 -16.15 7.59 -16.77
N GLU A 74 -15.44 8.33 -15.90
CA GLU A 74 -14.36 9.25 -16.28
C GLU A 74 -13.07 8.53 -16.69
N ALA A 75 -12.77 7.42 -16.05
CA ALA A 75 -11.64 6.56 -16.39
C ALA A 75 -11.94 5.12 -15.96
N PRO A 76 -12.55 4.34 -16.85
CA PRO A 76 -12.86 2.95 -16.55
C PRO A 76 -11.58 2.16 -16.27
N LEU A 77 -11.58 1.45 -15.14
CA LEU A 77 -10.52 0.49 -14.84
C LEU A 77 -10.70 -0.71 -15.76
N PRO A 78 -9.73 -1.03 -16.64
CA PRO A 78 -9.87 -2.15 -17.56
C PRO A 78 -10.18 -3.47 -16.84
N GLY A 79 -11.13 -4.25 -17.35
CA GLY A 79 -11.49 -5.53 -16.74
C GLY A 79 -12.26 -5.42 -15.43
N VAL A 80 -12.95 -4.31 -15.21
CA VAL A 80 -13.93 -4.15 -14.13
C VAL A 80 -15.30 -3.97 -14.74
N GLU A 81 -16.27 -4.78 -14.31
CA GLU A 81 -17.64 -4.82 -14.84
C GLU A 81 -18.66 -4.47 -13.76
N ARG A 82 -19.74 -3.81 -14.16
CA ARG A 82 -20.90 -3.60 -13.27
C ARG A 82 -21.79 -4.85 -13.31
N LYS A 83 -22.06 -5.44 -12.16
CA LYS A 83 -22.92 -6.64 -12.01
C LYS A 83 -23.82 -6.52 -10.80
N VAL A 84 -24.99 -7.17 -10.89
CA VAL A 84 -25.82 -7.44 -9.72
C VAL A 84 -25.29 -8.71 -9.05
N LEU A 85 -24.84 -8.59 -7.81
CA LEU A 85 -24.36 -9.73 -7.02
C LEU A 85 -25.55 -10.43 -6.36
N PRO A 86 -25.64 -11.77 -6.44
CA PRO A 86 -26.68 -12.53 -5.75
C PRO A 86 -26.62 -12.34 -4.22
N GLU A 87 -27.74 -12.60 -3.55
CA GLU A 87 -27.80 -12.68 -2.09
C GLU A 87 -26.75 -13.66 -1.56
N GLY A 88 -26.05 -13.27 -0.47
CA GLY A 88 -25.05 -14.12 0.18
C GLY A 88 -23.62 -14.01 -0.34
N ILE A 89 -23.36 -13.32 -1.46
CA ILE A 89 -21.98 -12.99 -1.83
C ILE A 89 -21.51 -11.84 -0.95
N LYS A 90 -20.51 -12.12 -0.12
CA LYS A 90 -19.84 -11.14 0.75
C LYS A 90 -19.03 -10.13 -0.09
N ALA A 91 -19.71 -9.17 -0.68
CA ALA A 91 -19.08 -7.90 -1.00
C ALA A 91 -19.03 -7.10 0.29
N ARG A 92 -17.86 -6.93 0.90
CA ARG A 92 -17.60 -6.16 2.15
C ARG A 92 -18.88 -5.60 2.83
N LYS A 93 -19.54 -6.39 3.69
CA LYS A 93 -20.67 -5.97 4.56
C LYS A 93 -22.01 -5.62 3.89
N LEU A 94 -22.33 -6.16 2.75
CA LEU A 94 -23.61 -5.90 2.11
C LEU A 94 -24.55 -7.11 2.25
N ALA A 95 -25.72 -6.86 2.80
CA ALA A 95 -26.85 -7.81 2.80
C ALA A 95 -27.75 -7.52 1.60
N GLY A 96 -28.13 -8.55 0.85
CA GLY A 96 -29.08 -8.47 -0.26
C GLY A 96 -28.45 -8.36 -1.65
N PRO A 97 -29.27 -8.41 -2.72
CA PRO A 97 -28.80 -8.19 -4.07
C PRO A 97 -28.26 -6.77 -4.23
N VAL A 98 -26.98 -6.65 -4.57
CA VAL A 98 -26.28 -5.36 -4.65
C VAL A 98 -25.64 -5.19 -6.01
N GLU A 99 -25.92 -4.04 -6.63
CA GLU A 99 -25.11 -3.62 -7.78
C GLU A 99 -23.70 -3.30 -7.33
N ALA A 100 -22.73 -3.92 -7.97
CA ALA A 100 -21.32 -3.76 -7.65
C ALA A 100 -20.45 -3.73 -8.90
N TRP A 101 -19.31 -3.06 -8.77
CA TRP A 101 -18.22 -3.14 -9.71
C TRP A 101 -17.35 -4.34 -9.34
N VAL A 102 -17.18 -5.28 -10.29
CA VAL A 102 -16.50 -6.56 -10.10
C VAL A 102 -15.25 -6.61 -10.97
N PRO A 103 -14.06 -6.62 -10.37
CA PRO A 103 -12.83 -6.81 -11.11
C PRO A 103 -12.74 -8.23 -11.69
N THR A 104 -12.42 -8.34 -12.98
CA THR A 104 -12.19 -9.62 -13.66
C THR A 104 -10.74 -9.84 -14.04
N THR A 105 -10.08 -8.80 -14.54
CA THR A 105 -8.68 -8.86 -14.98
C THR A 105 -7.77 -7.84 -14.31
N THR A 106 -8.31 -6.73 -13.84
CA THR A 106 -7.56 -5.67 -13.17
C THR A 106 -8.20 -5.37 -11.82
N GLY A 107 -7.45 -5.56 -10.71
CA GLY A 107 -7.93 -5.26 -9.36
C GLY A 107 -7.85 -3.78 -9.02
N TRP A 108 -8.35 -3.43 -7.82
CA TRP A 108 -8.39 -2.05 -7.32
C TRP A 108 -7.05 -1.52 -6.85
N GLY A 109 -6.12 -2.41 -6.48
CA GLY A 109 -4.77 -2.04 -6.09
C GLY A 109 -3.82 -2.05 -7.29
N CYS A 110 -3.14 -0.95 -7.55
CA CYS A 110 -2.27 -0.77 -8.70
C CYS A 110 -0.81 -1.04 -8.36
N GLY A 111 -0.18 -1.98 -9.07
CA GLY A 111 1.25 -2.23 -9.05
C GLY A 111 1.82 -2.81 -7.76
N LEU A 112 3.14 -2.82 -7.68
CA LEU A 112 3.93 -3.46 -6.60
C LEU A 112 3.54 -3.00 -5.19
N LEU A 113 3.13 -1.76 -5.02
CA LEU A 113 2.84 -1.11 -3.75
C LEU A 113 1.34 -0.86 -3.54
N GLN A 114 0.49 -1.45 -4.37
CA GLN A 114 -0.97 -1.52 -4.25
C GLN A 114 -1.65 -0.16 -4.00
N PHE A 115 -1.29 0.84 -4.81
CA PHE A 115 -2.00 2.12 -4.77
C PHE A 115 -3.48 1.91 -5.09
N ASP A 116 -4.34 2.25 -4.14
CA ASP A 116 -5.79 2.10 -4.31
C ASP A 116 -6.32 3.04 -5.39
N TYR A 117 -7.02 2.47 -6.38
CA TYR A 117 -7.55 3.22 -7.53
C TYR A 117 -8.48 4.36 -7.13
N GLU A 118 -9.27 4.20 -6.06
CA GLU A 118 -10.21 5.23 -5.63
C GLU A 118 -9.52 6.35 -4.85
N ALA A 119 -8.49 6.01 -4.06
CA ALA A 119 -7.73 6.97 -3.26
C ALA A 119 -6.68 7.73 -4.09
N HIS A 120 -6.14 7.10 -5.15
CA HIS A 120 -5.05 7.63 -5.97
C HIS A 120 -5.40 7.63 -7.46
N PHE A 121 -6.61 8.08 -7.77
CA PHE A 121 -7.23 8.00 -9.09
C PHE A 121 -6.35 8.47 -10.25
N ASP A 122 -5.81 9.70 -10.17
CA ASP A 122 -4.99 10.27 -11.25
C ASP A 122 -3.70 9.49 -11.46
N PHE A 123 -3.06 9.06 -10.38
CA PHE A 123 -1.86 8.23 -10.44
C PHE A 123 -2.14 6.85 -11.06
N CYS A 124 -3.22 6.20 -10.63
CA CYS A 124 -3.61 4.90 -11.20
C CYS A 124 -4.04 5.02 -12.65
N LYS A 125 -4.78 6.07 -13.01
CA LYS A 125 -5.18 6.39 -14.39
C LYS A 125 -4.00 6.63 -15.32
N SER A 126 -2.95 7.29 -14.82
CA SER A 126 -1.76 7.61 -15.64
C SER A 126 -0.99 6.37 -16.12
N GLY A 127 -1.15 5.23 -15.44
CA GLY A 127 -0.38 4.01 -15.71
C GLY A 127 1.09 4.07 -15.28
N GLN A 128 1.56 5.19 -14.72
CA GLN A 128 2.95 5.37 -14.27
C GLN A 128 3.35 4.42 -13.13
N TRP A 129 2.38 3.92 -12.39
CA TRP A 129 2.57 2.94 -11.33
C TRP A 129 3.18 1.61 -11.81
N LYS A 130 3.19 1.33 -13.12
CA LYS A 130 3.84 0.16 -13.71
C LYS A 130 5.36 0.24 -13.66
N GLU A 131 5.91 1.45 -13.52
CA GLU A 131 7.34 1.70 -13.44
C GLU A 131 7.81 1.63 -11.98
N PRO A 132 8.65 0.66 -11.61
CA PRO A 132 9.10 0.46 -10.23
C PRO A 132 9.68 1.71 -9.57
N ALA A 133 10.51 2.48 -10.29
CA ALA A 133 11.09 3.70 -9.74
C ALA A 133 10.03 4.76 -9.43
N ILE A 134 8.99 4.88 -10.23
CA ILE A 134 7.92 5.88 -10.05
C ILE A 134 7.03 5.48 -8.88
N ILE A 135 6.60 4.22 -8.80
CA ILE A 135 5.72 3.78 -7.71
C ILE A 135 6.45 3.82 -6.36
N PHE A 136 7.75 3.49 -6.29
CA PHE A 136 8.53 3.61 -5.06
C PHE A 136 8.68 5.09 -4.64
N ARG A 137 8.94 6.02 -5.57
CA ARG A 137 8.99 7.45 -5.27
C ARG A 137 7.64 7.97 -4.77
N SER A 138 6.54 7.54 -5.37
CA SER A 138 5.20 7.92 -4.93
C SER A 138 4.91 7.41 -3.52
N ALA A 139 5.35 6.20 -3.18
CA ALA A 139 5.24 5.67 -1.82
C ALA A 139 6.05 6.48 -0.80
N CYS A 140 7.27 6.89 -1.15
CA CYS A 140 8.05 7.80 -0.30
C CYS A 140 7.29 9.11 -0.03
N GLY A 141 6.67 9.68 -1.05
CA GLY A 141 5.82 10.87 -0.91
C GLY A 141 4.67 10.66 0.05
N LEU A 142 3.94 9.54 -0.08
CA LEU A 142 2.84 9.19 0.83
C LEU A 142 3.31 9.01 2.27
N LEU A 143 4.42 8.30 2.50
CA LEU A 143 4.98 8.10 3.83
C LEU A 143 5.37 9.43 4.47
N LYS A 144 6.08 10.30 3.75
CA LYS A 144 6.47 11.63 4.24
C LYS A 144 5.26 12.50 4.57
N GLN A 145 4.25 12.50 3.70
CA GLN A 145 3.01 13.24 3.92
C GLN A 145 2.24 12.71 5.13
N SER A 146 2.14 11.38 5.27
CA SER A 146 1.49 10.74 6.40
C SER A 146 2.18 11.07 7.71
N ARG A 147 3.53 10.99 7.75
CA ARG A 147 4.33 11.36 8.92
C ARG A 147 4.09 12.80 9.35
N LYS A 148 4.16 13.75 8.41
CA LYS A 148 3.88 15.17 8.65
C LYS A 148 2.46 15.39 9.18
N SER A 149 1.49 14.71 8.62
CA SER A 149 0.09 14.79 9.05
C SER A 149 -0.11 14.24 10.46
N LEU A 150 0.52 13.10 10.79
CA LEU A 150 0.50 12.52 12.13
C LEU A 150 1.15 13.44 13.15
N GLN A 151 2.32 14.00 12.88
CA GLN A 151 2.98 14.96 13.76
C GLN A 151 2.11 16.19 14.05
N LYS A 152 1.37 16.67 13.05
CA LYS A 152 0.42 17.78 13.23
C LYS A 152 -0.78 17.38 14.11
N MET A 153 -1.33 16.17 13.93
CA MET A 153 -2.50 15.71 14.67
C MET A 153 -2.19 15.17 16.05
N LEU A 154 -0.97 14.69 16.26
CA LEU A 154 -0.44 14.01 17.45
C LEU A 154 0.97 14.57 17.78
N PRO A 155 1.09 15.82 18.27
CA PRO A 155 2.39 16.48 18.44
C PRO A 155 3.35 15.77 19.41
N THR A 156 2.81 14.97 20.32
CA THR A 156 3.59 14.21 21.32
C THR A 156 4.02 12.83 20.81
N LEU A 157 3.57 12.42 19.62
CA LEU A 157 3.95 11.15 19.03
C LEU A 157 5.29 11.30 18.31
N ASP A 158 6.30 10.56 18.74
CA ASP A 158 7.66 10.64 18.22
C ASP A 158 8.33 9.27 18.06
N GLY A 159 9.58 9.27 17.61
CA GLY A 159 10.44 8.08 17.51
C GLY A 159 9.76 6.89 16.86
N ALA A 160 9.97 5.71 17.43
CA ALA A 160 9.45 4.44 16.90
C ALA A 160 7.91 4.40 16.86
N ALA A 161 7.22 5.08 17.78
CA ALA A 161 5.76 5.13 17.79
C ALA A 161 5.22 5.89 16.57
N LEU A 162 5.82 7.04 16.24
CA LEU A 162 5.47 7.80 15.03
C LEU A 162 5.79 7.01 13.76
N ASP A 163 6.88 6.28 13.76
CA ASP A 163 7.30 5.45 12.64
C ASP A 163 6.28 4.33 12.36
N ARG A 164 5.91 3.59 13.39
CA ARG A 164 4.88 2.55 13.28
C ARG A 164 3.52 3.11 12.85
N ALA A 165 3.13 4.26 13.38
CA ALA A 165 1.92 4.97 12.96
C ALA A 165 1.99 5.42 11.48
N THR A 166 3.16 5.82 11.01
CA THR A 166 3.39 6.18 9.61
C THR A 166 3.21 4.97 8.70
N ILE A 167 3.73 3.80 9.07
CA ILE A 167 3.52 2.54 8.34
C ILE A 167 2.02 2.17 8.31
N ALA A 168 1.35 2.23 9.46
CA ALA A 168 -0.09 1.97 9.53
C ALA A 168 -0.89 2.90 8.60
N SER A 169 -0.44 4.16 8.48
CA SER A 169 -1.09 5.16 7.63
C SER A 169 -1.01 4.86 6.14
N TYR A 170 -0.02 4.08 5.71
CA TYR A 170 0.05 3.63 4.32
C TYR A 170 -1.19 2.80 3.93
N ASN A 171 -1.65 1.94 4.84
CA ASN A 171 -2.83 1.09 4.61
C ASN A 171 -4.15 1.79 4.99
N ALA A 172 -4.19 2.55 6.08
CA ALA A 172 -5.42 3.05 6.67
C ALA A 172 -5.65 4.57 6.51
N GLY A 173 -4.61 5.31 6.08
CA GLY A 173 -4.62 6.76 6.03
C GLY A 173 -4.36 7.42 7.39
N ALA A 174 -3.60 8.53 7.40
CA ALA A 174 -3.14 9.20 8.62
C ALA A 174 -4.28 9.67 9.54
N GLY A 175 -5.40 10.13 8.98
CA GLY A 175 -6.54 10.58 9.77
C GLY A 175 -7.18 9.46 10.59
N ARG A 176 -7.35 8.28 10.01
CA ARG A 176 -7.88 7.10 10.70
C ARG A 176 -6.91 6.62 11.79
N VAL A 177 -5.62 6.54 11.48
CA VAL A 177 -4.58 6.16 12.44
C VAL A 177 -4.56 7.12 13.62
N ALA A 178 -4.56 8.43 13.38
CA ALA A 178 -4.57 9.44 14.44
C ALA A 178 -5.82 9.31 15.34
N LYS A 179 -6.99 9.05 14.75
CA LYS A 179 -8.22 8.81 15.51
C LYS A 179 -8.08 7.59 16.43
N PHE A 180 -7.59 6.46 15.92
CA PHE A 180 -7.45 5.23 16.68
C PHE A 180 -6.45 5.39 17.84
N ILE A 181 -5.34 6.10 17.63
CA ILE A 181 -4.37 6.42 18.69
C ILE A 181 -5.02 7.29 19.77
N LYS A 182 -5.78 8.33 19.40
CA LYS A 182 -6.52 9.17 20.37
C LYS A 182 -7.56 8.41 21.17
N ASP A 183 -8.18 7.41 20.52
CA ASP A 183 -9.17 6.53 21.16
C ASP A 183 -8.52 5.40 22.02
N GLY A 184 -7.18 5.38 22.16
CA GLY A 184 -6.44 4.36 22.91
C GLY A 184 -6.46 2.97 22.28
N LYS A 185 -6.73 2.86 20.97
CA LYS A 185 -6.82 1.60 20.24
C LYS A 185 -5.49 1.20 19.60
N SER A 186 -5.34 -0.10 19.36
CA SER A 186 -4.16 -0.64 18.67
C SER A 186 -4.07 -0.17 17.22
N LEU A 187 -2.84 -0.04 16.69
CA LEU A 187 -2.61 0.22 15.27
C LEU A 187 -3.12 -0.92 14.39
N ASP A 188 -3.11 -2.16 14.88
CA ASP A 188 -3.65 -3.31 14.15
C ASP A 188 -5.15 -3.23 13.94
N ASP A 189 -5.88 -2.59 14.87
CA ASP A 189 -7.32 -2.39 14.73
C ASP A 189 -7.67 -1.36 13.65
N CYS A 190 -6.75 -0.48 13.28
CA CYS A 190 -7.00 0.52 12.24
C CYS A 190 -6.65 0.06 10.83
N THR A 191 -5.76 -0.92 10.67
CA THR A 191 -5.37 -1.47 9.38
C THR A 191 -6.39 -2.50 8.88
N PHE A 192 -6.45 -2.69 7.56
CA PHE A 192 -7.36 -3.69 6.96
C PHE A 192 -6.87 -5.12 7.14
N HIS A 193 -5.59 -5.29 7.53
CA HIS A 193 -4.96 -6.59 7.74
C HIS A 193 -4.33 -6.63 9.13
N PRO A 194 -4.77 -7.53 10.02
CA PRO A 194 -4.15 -7.72 11.33
C PRO A 194 -2.65 -7.98 11.19
N GLY A 195 -1.84 -7.36 12.07
CA GLY A 195 -0.39 -7.50 12.04
C GLY A 195 0.32 -6.84 10.87
N TYR A 196 -0.35 -5.93 10.13
CA TYR A 196 0.22 -5.26 8.96
C TYR A 196 1.53 -4.54 9.26
N VAL A 197 1.55 -3.75 10.35
CA VAL A 197 2.73 -2.99 10.75
C VAL A 197 3.88 -3.92 11.11
N ASP A 198 3.61 -4.95 11.93
CA ASP A 198 4.62 -5.93 12.34
C ASP A 198 5.16 -6.74 11.16
N LYS A 199 4.30 -7.10 10.22
CA LYS A 199 4.72 -7.80 8.99
C LYS A 199 5.75 -6.98 8.20
N ILE A 200 5.54 -5.66 8.08
CA ILE A 200 6.46 -4.77 7.36
C ILE A 200 7.75 -4.58 8.16
N CYS A 201 7.66 -4.30 9.47
CA CYS A 201 8.82 -4.11 10.32
C CYS A 201 9.72 -5.35 10.34
N ASN A 202 9.14 -6.52 10.62
CA ASN A 202 9.86 -7.79 10.66
C ASN A 202 10.55 -8.11 9.32
N LYS A 203 9.87 -7.80 8.20
CA LYS A 203 10.46 -8.04 6.89
C LYS A 203 11.59 -7.06 6.58
N ALA A 204 11.46 -5.81 6.98
CA ALA A 204 12.52 -4.82 6.82
C ALA A 204 13.74 -5.16 7.69
N ASP A 205 13.54 -5.59 8.95
CA ASP A 205 14.60 -6.10 9.83
C ASP A 205 15.32 -7.31 9.20
N GLU A 206 14.55 -8.24 8.63
CA GLU A 206 15.11 -9.41 7.94
C GLU A 206 16.02 -9.01 6.77
N PHE A 207 15.64 -8.00 5.99
CA PHE A 207 16.47 -7.49 4.89
C PHE A 207 17.68 -6.70 5.38
N ALA A 208 17.54 -5.93 6.44
CA ALA A 208 18.60 -5.15 7.03
C ALA A 208 19.63 -6.01 7.79
N GLY A 209 19.22 -7.20 8.26
CA GLY A 209 20.04 -8.06 9.11
C GLY A 209 20.16 -7.59 10.56
N TYR A 210 19.36 -6.62 10.97
CA TYR A 210 19.29 -6.10 12.35
C TYR A 210 17.92 -5.51 12.65
N SER A 211 17.51 -5.54 13.91
CA SER A 211 16.33 -4.83 14.40
C SER A 211 16.73 -3.41 14.83
N GLY A 212 15.99 -2.41 14.38
CA GLY A 212 16.29 -1.05 14.85
C GLY A 212 15.85 0.09 13.93
N SER A 213 16.47 1.24 14.09
CA SER A 213 16.12 2.52 13.49
C SER A 213 16.50 2.64 12.00
N TRP A 214 15.97 1.76 11.14
CA TRP A 214 16.20 1.81 9.69
C TRP A 214 15.17 2.66 8.93
N MET A 215 14.19 3.26 9.61
CA MET A 215 13.00 3.80 8.95
C MET A 215 13.21 5.09 8.18
N TRP A 216 14.04 5.99 8.69
CA TRP A 216 14.32 7.28 8.02
C TRP A 216 15.82 7.40 7.87
N GLY A 217 16.27 7.80 6.69
CA GLY A 217 17.70 7.96 6.42
C GLY A 217 18.35 8.88 7.45
N ALA A 218 19.49 8.42 7.97
CA ALA A 218 20.40 9.26 8.75
C ALA A 218 21.04 10.31 7.86
#